data_d661def6ffb27ad79a5120461c77c57a
#
_entry.id   d661def6ffb27ad79a5120461c77c57a
#
_cell.length_a   1.000
_cell.length_b   1.000
_cell.length_c   1.000
_cell.angle_alpha   90.00
_cell.angle_beta   90.00
_cell.angle_gamma   90.00
#
_symmetry.space_group_name_H-M   'P 1'
#
loop_
_entity.id
_entity.type
_entity.pdbx_description
1 polymer ?
#
loop_
_entity_poly.entity_id
_entity_poly.type
_entity_poly.pdbx_seq_one_letter_code
_entity_poly.pdbx_strand_id
1 'polypeptide(L)'
;MRLHPLAGLVAAAAVFLPLTAGAAPAVAAPAAAAAFAASCPTAGVISQGYSSSHDGVDIANALGTPIYAVGAGEVIASGPASGYGQWIRILHEDGTVTEYGHMYQRDVSVGQRVQAGQRIALMGAEGEATGPHLHLRVRVGTSTTVRGIDPVPYLRDRGVNLPCTPGGGGGGGGGQTTVTAWAEANVRACAGVTGCDPVSKVYPGETYPANCWKTGERISAEGYTNDKWVQLPLRAGGVGYVSAIYLKGDDKGNVGTECR
;
A
#
# COMPACT_ATOMS: atom_id res chain seq x y z
N MET A 1 23.97 -10.35 -107.07
CA MET A 1 24.18 -9.34 -106.00
C MET A 1 23.09 -9.53 -104.94
N ARG A 2 23.40 -10.13 -103.82
CA ARG A 2 22.47 -10.27 -102.69
C ARG A 2 23.15 -9.68 -101.46
N LEU A 3 22.56 -8.62 -100.93
CA LEU A 3 22.93 -7.98 -99.71
C LEU A 3 22.29 -8.71 -98.53
N HIS A 4 23.09 -9.04 -97.55
CA HIS A 4 22.59 -9.59 -96.24
C HIS A 4 22.52 -8.44 -95.26
N PRO A 5 21.46 -8.33 -94.44
CA PRO A 5 21.44 -7.39 -93.34
C PRO A 5 22.10 -8.03 -92.08
N LEU A 6 22.94 -7.25 -91.39
CA LEU A 6 23.49 -7.53 -90.11
C LEU A 6 22.44 -7.33 -89.02
N ALA A 7 22.17 -8.37 -88.19
CA ALA A 7 21.34 -8.27 -86.97
C ALA A 7 22.20 -7.84 -85.79
N GLY A 8 21.94 -6.67 -85.29
CA GLY A 8 22.57 -6.19 -84.01
C GLY A 8 21.89 -6.80 -82.83
N LEU A 9 22.69 -7.46 -81.97
CA LEU A 9 22.22 -7.95 -80.68
C LEU A 9 22.30 -6.78 -79.65
N VAL A 10 21.13 -6.41 -79.07
CA VAL A 10 21.06 -5.47 -77.95
C VAL A 10 21.05 -6.31 -76.68
N ALA A 11 22.10 -6.24 -75.90
CA ALA A 11 22.19 -6.84 -74.58
C ALA A 11 21.50 -5.94 -73.55
N ALA A 12 20.37 -6.39 -73.04
CA ALA A 12 19.69 -5.74 -71.89
C ALA A 12 20.38 -6.14 -70.55
N ALA A 13 21.05 -5.19 -69.93
CA ALA A 13 21.59 -5.37 -68.59
C ALA A 13 20.49 -5.23 -67.55
N ALA A 14 20.12 -6.32 -66.87
CA ALA A 14 19.19 -6.31 -65.75
C ALA A 14 19.92 -5.80 -64.48
N VAL A 15 19.50 -4.64 -64.01
CA VAL A 15 19.97 -4.08 -62.72
C VAL A 15 19.17 -4.71 -61.59
N PHE A 16 19.77 -5.62 -60.83
CA PHE A 16 19.17 -6.13 -59.59
C PHE A 16 19.43 -5.11 -58.47
N LEU A 17 18.41 -4.40 -58.02
CA LEU A 17 18.43 -3.67 -56.73
C LEU A 17 18.21 -4.66 -55.61
N PRO A 18 19.05 -4.65 -54.53
CA PRO A 18 18.80 -5.45 -53.37
C PRO A 18 17.61 -4.85 -52.59
N LEU A 19 16.57 -5.64 -52.32
CA LEU A 19 15.52 -5.31 -51.38
C LEU A 19 16.12 -5.37 -49.97
N THR A 20 16.38 -4.23 -49.36
CA THR A 20 16.65 -4.15 -47.93
C THR A 20 15.37 -4.38 -47.19
N ALA A 21 15.17 -5.57 -46.58
CA ALA A 21 14.11 -5.85 -45.63
C ALA A 21 14.34 -4.98 -44.38
N GLY A 22 13.59 -3.89 -44.28
CA GLY A 22 13.53 -3.08 -43.05
C GLY A 22 12.94 -3.92 -41.93
N ALA A 23 13.74 -4.20 -40.89
CA ALA A 23 13.21 -4.79 -39.68
C ALA A 23 12.19 -3.84 -39.06
N ALA A 24 10.95 -4.28 -38.90
CA ALA A 24 9.93 -3.54 -38.17
C ALA A 24 10.40 -3.32 -36.72
N PRO A 25 10.18 -2.12 -36.13
CA PRO A 25 10.52 -1.90 -34.74
C PRO A 25 9.71 -2.88 -33.88
N ALA A 26 10.40 -3.65 -33.03
CA ALA A 26 9.77 -4.49 -32.04
C ALA A 26 9.02 -3.58 -31.08
N VAL A 27 7.68 -3.69 -31.05
CA VAL A 27 6.86 -3.04 -30.04
C VAL A 27 7.20 -3.71 -28.72
N ALA A 28 7.89 -2.98 -27.84
CA ALA A 28 8.17 -3.46 -26.49
C ALA A 28 6.81 -3.77 -25.80
N ALA A 29 6.67 -4.97 -25.29
CA ALA A 29 5.53 -5.30 -24.43
C ALA A 29 5.48 -4.32 -23.26
N PRO A 30 4.31 -3.82 -22.85
CA PRO A 30 4.21 -2.95 -21.68
C PRO A 30 4.82 -3.70 -20.49
N ALA A 31 5.77 -3.05 -19.80
CA ALA A 31 6.32 -3.58 -18.57
C ALA A 31 5.16 -3.83 -17.60
N ALA A 32 5.10 -5.03 -17.01
CA ALA A 32 4.11 -5.33 -15.99
C ALA A 32 4.26 -4.26 -14.88
N ALA A 33 3.15 -3.58 -14.56
CA ALA A 33 3.13 -2.58 -13.51
C ALA A 33 3.64 -3.23 -12.21
N ALA A 34 4.61 -2.58 -11.56
CA ALA A 34 5.18 -3.11 -10.32
C ALA A 34 4.08 -3.22 -9.25
N ALA A 35 4.06 -4.35 -8.53
CA ALA A 35 3.13 -4.51 -7.43
C ALA A 35 3.37 -3.43 -6.37
N PHE A 36 2.32 -2.73 -5.96
CA PHE A 36 2.41 -1.75 -4.87
C PHE A 36 2.62 -2.45 -3.53
N ALA A 37 3.23 -1.76 -2.58
CA ALA A 37 3.32 -2.23 -1.21
C ALA A 37 1.98 -2.01 -0.50
N ALA A 38 1.42 -3.06 0.12
CA ALA A 38 0.13 -2.99 0.78
C ALA A 38 0.21 -2.40 2.19
N SER A 39 -0.91 -1.85 2.65
CA SER A 39 -1.17 -1.46 4.05
C SER A 39 -2.22 -2.36 4.68
N CYS A 40 -2.18 -2.50 5.99
CA CYS A 40 -3.18 -3.22 6.76
C CYS A 40 -4.56 -2.60 6.61
N PRO A 41 -5.59 -3.34 6.14
CA PRO A 41 -6.91 -2.78 5.86
C PRO A 41 -7.70 -2.44 7.12
N THR A 42 -7.55 -3.19 8.19
CA THR A 42 -8.23 -2.95 9.48
C THR A 42 -7.63 -3.83 10.56
N ALA A 43 -7.77 -3.43 11.83
CA ALA A 43 -7.52 -4.30 12.97
C ALA A 43 -8.66 -5.30 13.13
N GLY A 44 -8.36 -6.51 13.60
CA GLY A 44 -9.39 -7.51 13.90
C GLY A 44 -8.88 -8.94 13.81
N VAL A 45 -9.82 -9.88 13.86
CA VAL A 45 -9.55 -11.32 13.69
C VAL A 45 -10.20 -11.81 12.40
N ILE A 46 -9.58 -12.75 11.71
CA ILE A 46 -10.20 -13.39 10.55
C ILE A 46 -11.36 -14.25 11.07
N SER A 47 -12.59 -13.86 10.76
CA SER A 47 -13.81 -14.60 11.10
C SER A 47 -14.22 -15.56 9.99
N GLN A 48 -13.90 -15.24 8.72
CA GLN A 48 -14.12 -16.12 7.58
C GLN A 48 -13.03 -15.94 6.53
N GLY A 49 -12.44 -17.05 6.08
CA GLY A 49 -11.43 -17.08 5.04
C GLY A 49 -12.02 -17.20 3.63
N TYR A 50 -11.17 -16.98 2.62
CA TYR A 50 -11.51 -17.23 1.23
C TYR A 50 -11.81 -18.71 0.98
N SER A 51 -12.91 -19.02 0.27
CA SER A 51 -13.32 -20.40 -0.05
C SER A 51 -14.19 -20.44 -1.30
N SER A 52 -14.60 -21.61 -1.76
CA SER A 52 -15.51 -21.75 -2.93
C SER A 52 -16.84 -21.01 -2.75
N SER A 53 -17.32 -20.86 -1.52
CA SER A 53 -18.58 -20.19 -1.16
C SER A 53 -18.38 -18.76 -0.63
N HIS A 54 -17.12 -18.33 -0.37
CA HIS A 54 -16.81 -17.01 0.17
C HIS A 54 -15.69 -16.35 -0.64
N ASP A 55 -16.05 -15.33 -1.40
CA ASP A 55 -15.17 -14.67 -2.38
C ASP A 55 -14.47 -13.46 -1.74
N GLY A 56 -13.76 -13.68 -0.62
CA GLY A 56 -13.06 -12.65 0.13
C GLY A 56 -12.52 -13.16 1.45
N VAL A 57 -12.12 -12.25 2.31
CA VAL A 57 -11.78 -12.51 3.71
C VAL A 57 -12.57 -11.56 4.60
N ASP A 58 -13.16 -12.08 5.66
CA ASP A 58 -13.86 -11.29 6.66
C ASP A 58 -12.97 -11.06 7.87
N ILE A 59 -12.83 -9.80 8.26
CA ILE A 59 -12.06 -9.36 9.42
C ILE A 59 -13.00 -8.71 10.42
N ALA A 60 -13.33 -9.43 11.48
CA ALA A 60 -14.27 -9.00 12.51
C ALA A 60 -13.62 -8.13 13.58
N ASN A 61 -14.30 -7.05 13.94
CA ASN A 61 -13.97 -6.18 15.07
C ASN A 61 -15.24 -5.39 15.49
N ALA A 62 -15.08 -4.48 16.45
CA ALA A 62 -16.19 -3.64 16.92
C ALA A 62 -16.72 -2.70 15.82
N LEU A 63 -18.03 -2.40 15.90
CA LEU A 63 -18.65 -1.34 15.10
C LEU A 63 -17.84 -0.03 15.21
N GLY A 64 -17.62 0.63 14.09
CA GLY A 64 -16.83 1.87 14.05
C GLY A 64 -15.32 1.69 13.97
N THR A 65 -14.81 0.45 13.95
CA THR A 65 -13.39 0.21 13.69
C THR A 65 -12.98 0.82 12.35
N PRO A 66 -11.89 1.62 12.30
CA PRO A 66 -11.44 2.24 11.06
C PRO A 66 -11.04 1.22 9.98
N ILE A 67 -11.43 1.50 8.74
CA ILE A 67 -11.04 0.76 7.54
C ILE A 67 -10.11 1.64 6.70
N TYR A 68 -9.03 1.06 6.18
CA TYR A 68 -7.99 1.76 5.45
C TYR A 68 -7.81 1.16 4.06
N ALA A 69 -7.41 2.00 3.10
CA ALA A 69 -7.07 1.55 1.75
C ALA A 69 -5.84 0.62 1.80
N VAL A 70 -5.97 -0.56 1.21
CA VAL A 70 -4.88 -1.53 1.08
C VAL A 70 -3.70 -0.96 0.28
N GLY A 71 -3.98 -0.18 -0.75
CA GLY A 71 -2.98 0.43 -1.62
C GLY A 71 -3.38 1.81 -2.08
N ALA A 72 -2.42 2.56 -2.64
CA ALA A 72 -2.71 3.77 -3.38
C ALA A 72 -3.54 3.43 -4.63
N GLY A 73 -4.49 4.30 -4.99
CA GLY A 73 -5.34 4.06 -6.15
C GLY A 73 -6.43 5.10 -6.32
N GLU A 74 -7.35 4.82 -7.23
CA GLU A 74 -8.52 5.64 -7.51
C GLU A 74 -9.80 4.93 -7.04
N VAL A 75 -10.65 5.63 -6.33
CA VAL A 75 -11.97 5.13 -5.92
C VAL A 75 -12.88 5.05 -7.14
N ILE A 76 -13.15 3.84 -7.63
CA ILE A 76 -14.01 3.59 -8.80
C ILE A 76 -15.47 3.28 -8.46
N ALA A 77 -15.75 3.01 -7.17
CA ALA A 77 -17.10 2.92 -6.63
C ALA A 77 -17.10 3.31 -5.15
N SER A 78 -18.16 4.00 -4.70
CA SER A 78 -18.41 4.35 -3.30
C SER A 78 -19.91 4.60 -3.15
N GLY A 79 -20.65 3.65 -2.55
CA GLY A 79 -22.11 3.72 -2.47
C GLY A 79 -22.74 2.46 -1.90
N PRO A 80 -24.06 2.33 -1.95
CA PRO A 80 -24.75 1.10 -1.63
C PRO A 80 -24.55 0.04 -2.72
N ALA A 81 -24.42 -1.23 -2.32
CA ALA A 81 -24.33 -2.37 -3.23
C ALA A 81 -25.08 -3.57 -2.64
N SER A 82 -25.73 -4.35 -3.51
CA SER A 82 -26.46 -5.55 -3.08
C SER A 82 -25.55 -6.54 -2.37
N GLY A 83 -25.99 -7.04 -1.23
CA GLY A 83 -25.22 -7.94 -0.36
C GLY A 83 -24.17 -7.24 0.50
N TYR A 84 -23.54 -6.17 0.02
CA TYR A 84 -22.44 -5.47 0.71
C TYR A 84 -22.89 -4.35 1.66
N GLY A 85 -24.16 -3.91 1.60
CA GLY A 85 -24.57 -2.67 2.25
C GLY A 85 -23.87 -1.48 1.63
N GLN A 86 -23.07 -0.73 2.40
CA GLN A 86 -22.17 0.25 1.83
C GLN A 86 -20.88 -0.45 1.37
N TRP A 87 -20.38 -0.06 0.20
CA TRP A 87 -19.11 -0.57 -0.32
C TRP A 87 -18.24 0.51 -0.93
N ILE A 88 -16.95 0.20 -1.02
CA ILE A 88 -15.94 0.99 -1.73
C ILE A 88 -15.13 0.04 -2.63
N ARG A 89 -14.76 0.52 -3.83
CA ARG A 89 -13.83 -0.17 -4.74
C ARG A 89 -12.70 0.78 -5.09
N ILE A 90 -11.48 0.29 -5.02
CA ILE A 90 -10.26 1.05 -5.33
C ILE A 90 -9.50 0.33 -6.43
N LEU A 91 -9.26 1.00 -7.55
CA LEU A 91 -8.42 0.53 -8.66
C LEU A 91 -6.97 0.96 -8.40
N HIS A 92 -6.07 -0.01 -8.37
CA HIS A 92 -4.64 0.18 -8.17
C HIS A 92 -3.89 0.25 -9.50
N GLU A 93 -2.65 0.77 -9.46
CA GLU A 93 -1.81 0.95 -10.66
C GLU A 93 -1.43 -0.38 -11.35
N ASP A 94 -1.40 -1.49 -10.61
CA ASP A 94 -1.15 -2.84 -11.14
C ASP A 94 -2.38 -3.47 -11.82
N GLY A 95 -3.49 -2.73 -11.92
CA GLY A 95 -4.76 -3.18 -12.52
C GLY A 95 -5.60 -4.06 -11.60
N THR A 96 -5.20 -4.27 -10.35
CA THR A 96 -6.05 -4.94 -9.36
C THR A 96 -7.05 -3.97 -8.74
N VAL A 97 -8.15 -4.52 -8.23
CA VAL A 97 -9.19 -3.78 -7.50
C VAL A 97 -9.37 -4.40 -6.13
N THR A 98 -9.28 -3.58 -5.08
CA THR A 98 -9.71 -3.98 -3.74
C THR A 98 -11.14 -3.50 -3.49
N GLU A 99 -11.97 -4.37 -2.93
CA GLU A 99 -13.38 -4.12 -2.59
C GLU A 99 -13.56 -4.26 -1.09
N TYR A 100 -14.25 -3.29 -0.51
CA TYR A 100 -14.52 -3.19 0.93
C TYR A 100 -16.02 -3.18 1.14
N GLY A 101 -16.56 -4.03 2.01
CA GLY A 101 -17.98 -4.18 2.27
C GLY A 101 -18.38 -4.02 3.74
N HIS A 102 -19.68 -3.90 3.96
CA HIS A 102 -20.40 -3.89 5.24
C HIS A 102 -20.12 -2.67 6.14
N MET A 103 -19.50 -1.61 5.61
CA MET A 103 -19.27 -0.37 6.36
C MET A 103 -20.59 0.38 6.62
N TYR A 104 -20.67 1.10 7.73
CA TYR A 104 -21.82 2.01 7.98
C TYR A 104 -21.51 3.46 7.55
N GLN A 105 -20.24 3.81 7.42
CA GLN A 105 -19.79 5.15 7.00
C GLN A 105 -18.68 5.02 5.97
N ARG A 106 -18.76 5.82 4.92
CA ARG A 106 -17.75 5.97 3.88
C ARG A 106 -17.16 7.38 3.95
N ASP A 107 -15.83 7.48 3.92
CA ASP A 107 -15.09 8.73 4.03
C ASP A 107 -14.54 9.21 2.67
N VAL A 108 -14.82 8.45 1.58
CA VAL A 108 -14.28 8.73 0.24
C VAL A 108 -15.38 8.66 -0.83
N SER A 109 -15.17 9.38 -1.92
CA SER A 109 -16.08 9.48 -3.06
C SER A 109 -15.44 8.95 -4.35
N VAL A 110 -16.28 8.57 -5.33
CA VAL A 110 -15.84 8.15 -6.67
C VAL A 110 -14.96 9.21 -7.33
N GLY A 111 -13.88 8.80 -7.98
CA GLY A 111 -12.87 9.65 -8.59
C GLY A 111 -11.80 10.17 -7.62
N GLN A 112 -11.97 10.00 -6.32
CA GLN A 112 -10.97 10.40 -5.34
C GLN A 112 -9.75 9.48 -5.41
N ARG A 113 -8.54 10.07 -5.40
CA ARG A 113 -7.30 9.32 -5.21
C ARG A 113 -7.02 9.15 -3.72
N VAL A 114 -6.64 7.93 -3.35
CA VAL A 114 -6.28 7.57 -1.98
C VAL A 114 -4.86 7.02 -1.93
N GLN A 115 -4.24 7.14 -0.76
CA GLN A 115 -2.94 6.57 -0.46
C GLN A 115 -3.11 5.24 0.28
N ALA A 116 -2.10 4.36 0.20
CA ALA A 116 -2.03 3.17 1.05
C ALA A 116 -2.11 3.59 2.54
N GLY A 117 -2.94 2.91 3.33
CA GLY A 117 -3.15 3.24 4.74
C GLY A 117 -4.00 4.50 5.01
N GLN A 118 -4.54 5.15 3.98
CA GLN A 118 -5.52 6.22 4.19
C GLN A 118 -6.83 5.63 4.70
N ARG A 119 -7.42 6.23 5.76
CA ARG A 119 -8.77 5.83 6.22
C ARG A 119 -9.79 6.16 5.14
N ILE A 120 -10.63 5.18 4.82
CA ILE A 120 -11.65 5.25 3.77
C ILE A 120 -13.06 5.02 4.28
N ALA A 121 -13.20 4.37 5.45
CA ALA A 121 -14.51 4.02 6.01
C ALA A 121 -14.43 3.70 7.51
N LEU A 122 -15.60 3.46 8.10
CA LEU A 122 -15.75 2.86 9.41
C LEU A 122 -16.57 1.56 9.29
N MET A 123 -16.09 0.51 9.97
CA MET A 123 -16.67 -0.84 9.99
C MET A 123 -18.11 -0.81 10.47
N GLY A 124 -18.96 -1.54 9.77
CA GLY A 124 -20.38 -1.71 10.08
C GLY A 124 -20.80 -3.17 10.03
N ALA A 125 -22.09 -3.37 9.90
CA ALA A 125 -22.75 -4.65 9.66
C ALA A 125 -23.90 -4.46 8.67
N GLU A 126 -23.71 -3.60 7.65
CA GLU A 126 -24.72 -3.36 6.64
C GLU A 126 -24.74 -4.46 5.56
N GLY A 127 -25.90 -4.65 4.93
CA GLY A 127 -26.09 -5.68 3.92
C GLY A 127 -26.23 -7.09 4.52
N GLU A 128 -25.69 -8.09 3.86
CA GLU A 128 -25.74 -9.50 4.28
C GLU A 128 -24.63 -9.81 5.29
N ALA A 129 -24.71 -9.26 6.50
CA ALA A 129 -23.73 -9.41 7.55
C ALA A 129 -24.36 -9.96 8.83
N THR A 130 -23.66 -10.87 9.53
CA THR A 130 -24.09 -11.44 10.82
C THR A 130 -23.60 -10.66 12.03
N GLY A 131 -22.70 -9.70 11.82
CA GLY A 131 -22.11 -8.84 12.85
C GLY A 131 -21.08 -7.90 12.24
N PRO A 132 -20.51 -6.96 13.02
CA PRO A 132 -19.56 -6.00 12.47
C PRO A 132 -18.27 -6.67 11.99
N HIS A 133 -17.97 -6.48 10.70
CA HIS A 133 -16.73 -6.95 10.06
C HIS A 133 -16.44 -6.15 8.79
N LEU A 134 -15.21 -6.19 8.33
CA LEU A 134 -14.82 -5.84 6.97
C LEU A 134 -14.85 -7.08 6.11
N HIS A 135 -15.66 -7.11 5.05
CA HIS A 135 -15.49 -8.03 3.94
C HIS A 135 -14.50 -7.42 2.93
N LEU A 136 -13.34 -8.04 2.79
CA LEU A 136 -12.28 -7.60 1.88
C LEU A 136 -12.15 -8.58 0.71
N ARG A 137 -12.27 -8.07 -0.52
CA ARG A 137 -12.03 -8.81 -1.76
C ARG A 137 -10.91 -8.20 -2.57
N VAL A 138 -10.27 -9.03 -3.37
CA VAL A 138 -9.29 -8.60 -4.39
C VAL A 138 -9.68 -9.17 -5.74
N ARG A 139 -9.67 -8.32 -6.76
CA ARG A 139 -9.96 -8.72 -8.16
C ARG A 139 -8.83 -8.32 -9.09
N VAL A 140 -8.66 -9.07 -10.15
CA VAL A 140 -7.86 -8.67 -11.29
C VAL A 140 -8.79 -8.02 -12.30
N GLY A 141 -8.53 -6.74 -12.61
CA GLY A 141 -9.40 -5.92 -13.46
C GLY A 141 -10.68 -5.43 -12.76
N THR A 142 -11.46 -4.65 -13.48
CA THR A 142 -12.61 -3.89 -12.92
C THR A 142 -13.94 -4.65 -12.95
N SER A 143 -13.99 -5.84 -13.55
CA SER A 143 -15.23 -6.65 -13.61
C SER A 143 -15.75 -7.02 -12.23
N THR A 144 -17.07 -6.91 -12.03
CA THR A 144 -17.74 -7.34 -10.77
C THR A 144 -18.25 -8.78 -10.84
N THR A 145 -18.27 -9.39 -12.02
CA THR A 145 -18.81 -10.74 -12.25
C THR A 145 -17.75 -11.84 -12.17
N VAL A 146 -16.48 -11.49 -12.36
CA VAL A 146 -15.37 -12.44 -12.23
C VAL A 146 -15.07 -12.65 -10.74
N ARG A 147 -14.87 -13.92 -10.35
CA ARG A 147 -14.48 -14.25 -8.99
C ARG A 147 -13.16 -13.57 -8.63
N GLY A 148 -13.05 -13.11 -7.37
CA GLY A 148 -11.81 -12.54 -6.81
C GLY A 148 -10.74 -13.62 -6.57
N ILE A 149 -9.55 -13.16 -6.23
CA ILE A 149 -8.44 -13.99 -5.75
C ILE A 149 -8.39 -13.94 -4.22
N ASP A 150 -7.73 -14.94 -3.61
CA ASP A 150 -7.56 -14.97 -2.15
C ASP A 150 -6.79 -13.75 -1.64
N PRO A 151 -7.41 -12.90 -0.79
CA PRO A 151 -6.76 -11.71 -0.27
C PRO A 151 -5.56 -12.00 0.64
N VAL A 152 -5.52 -13.16 1.34
CA VAL A 152 -4.47 -13.46 2.31
C VAL A 152 -3.09 -13.60 1.66
N PRO A 153 -2.87 -14.51 0.68
CA PRO A 153 -1.60 -14.56 -0.03
C PRO A 153 -1.33 -13.27 -0.83
N TYR A 154 -2.36 -12.65 -1.43
CA TYR A 154 -2.19 -11.40 -2.17
C TYR A 154 -1.58 -10.28 -1.31
N LEU A 155 -2.08 -10.10 -0.09
CA LEU A 155 -1.58 -9.11 0.86
C LEU A 155 -0.20 -9.49 1.41
N ARG A 156 0.01 -10.77 1.74
CA ARG A 156 1.31 -11.28 2.22
C ARG A 156 2.42 -11.00 1.21
N ASP A 157 2.17 -11.25 -0.07
CA ASP A 157 3.14 -11.03 -1.15
C ASP A 157 3.44 -9.54 -1.38
N ARG A 158 2.62 -8.66 -0.77
CA ARG A 158 2.77 -7.19 -0.73
C ARG A 158 3.16 -6.66 0.66
N GLY A 159 3.62 -7.54 1.55
CA GLY A 159 4.20 -7.19 2.84
C GLY A 159 3.21 -7.10 4.01
N VAL A 160 1.94 -7.50 3.84
CA VAL A 160 0.94 -7.50 4.91
C VAL A 160 0.50 -8.91 5.26
N ASN A 161 0.73 -9.35 6.49
CA ASN A 161 0.23 -10.61 7.03
C ASN A 161 -1.05 -10.36 7.82
N LEU A 162 -2.17 -10.96 7.39
CA LEU A 162 -3.44 -10.95 8.13
C LEU A 162 -3.45 -12.05 9.22
N PRO A 163 -4.03 -11.78 10.40
CA PRO A 163 -4.53 -10.50 10.89
C PRO A 163 -3.40 -9.50 11.14
N CYS A 164 -3.68 -8.21 10.99
CA CYS A 164 -2.72 -7.13 11.15
C CYS A 164 -3.31 -5.99 11.97
N THR A 165 -2.48 -5.06 12.38
CA THR A 165 -2.90 -3.81 13.01
C THR A 165 -2.52 -2.63 12.11
N PRO A 166 -3.46 -1.79 11.67
CA PRO A 166 -3.17 -0.58 10.91
C PRO A 166 -2.20 0.33 11.68
N GLY A 167 -1.16 0.80 11.00
CA GLY A 167 -0.07 1.55 11.63
C GLY A 167 0.99 0.66 12.29
N GLY A 168 0.74 -0.65 12.44
CA GLY A 168 1.73 -1.65 12.81
C GLY A 168 2.43 -2.17 11.56
N GLY A 169 3.72 -1.88 11.38
CA GLY A 169 4.46 -2.16 10.16
C GLY A 169 4.50 -3.64 9.78
N GLY A 170 3.75 -3.96 8.73
CA GLY A 170 4.10 -5.03 7.81
C GLY A 170 4.94 -4.39 6.70
N GLY A 171 6.14 -4.87 6.49
CA GLY A 171 7.16 -4.23 5.66
C GLY A 171 6.72 -3.97 4.22
N GLY A 172 7.00 -2.78 3.76
CA GLY A 172 7.16 -2.43 2.36
C GLY A 172 6.05 -1.57 1.76
N GLY A 173 6.18 -0.26 1.83
CA GLY A 173 5.57 0.70 0.89
C GLY A 173 4.53 1.66 1.46
N GLY A 174 4.93 2.80 1.97
CA GLY A 174 4.32 4.08 1.70
C GLY A 174 3.17 4.60 2.54
N GLY A 175 2.74 3.97 3.59
CA GLY A 175 2.01 4.63 4.68
C GLY A 175 2.99 4.92 5.81
N GLN A 176 3.51 6.16 5.87
CA GLN A 176 4.47 6.52 6.90
C GLN A 176 3.81 6.35 8.25
N THR A 177 4.30 5.38 9.05
CA THR A 177 3.89 5.28 10.46
C THR A 177 4.08 6.63 11.10
N THR A 178 3.07 7.14 11.79
CA THR A 178 3.18 8.42 12.46
C THR A 178 3.00 8.24 13.95
N VAL A 179 3.73 9.05 14.73
CA VAL A 179 3.62 9.13 16.18
C VAL A 179 3.21 10.52 16.58
N THR A 180 2.36 10.62 17.60
CA THR A 180 1.95 11.91 18.17
C THR A 180 2.64 12.10 19.51
N ALA A 181 3.35 13.21 19.63
CA ALA A 181 3.95 13.58 20.93
C ALA A 181 2.88 14.11 21.90
N TRP A 182 2.93 13.73 23.15
CA TRP A 182 2.09 14.32 24.19
C TRP A 182 2.86 15.35 25.04
N ALA A 183 4.20 15.31 24.99
CA ALA A 183 5.09 16.28 25.65
C ALA A 183 6.21 16.71 24.70
N GLU A 184 6.86 17.84 25.00
CA GLU A 184 8.09 18.25 24.29
C GLU A 184 9.22 17.28 24.66
N ALA A 185 9.96 16.81 23.64
CA ALA A 185 11.11 15.94 23.85
C ALA A 185 12.19 16.16 22.80
N ASN A 186 13.44 15.89 23.17
CA ASN A 186 14.55 15.89 22.24
C ASN A 186 14.53 14.64 21.35
N VAL A 187 14.72 14.85 20.07
CA VAL A 187 15.10 13.81 19.10
C VAL A 187 16.61 13.78 19.07
N ARG A 188 17.22 12.61 19.28
CA ARG A 188 18.66 12.46 19.48
C ARG A 188 19.34 11.66 18.36
N ALA A 189 20.62 11.82 18.20
CA ALA A 189 21.39 11.12 17.18
C ALA A 189 21.39 9.59 17.33
N CYS A 190 21.15 9.07 18.55
CA CYS A 190 21.05 7.64 18.83
C CYS A 190 20.00 7.37 19.93
N ALA A 191 19.69 6.10 20.18
CA ALA A 191 18.63 5.66 21.10
C ALA A 191 19.09 5.74 22.56
N GLY A 192 19.36 6.94 23.05
CA GLY A 192 19.82 7.19 24.40
C GLY A 192 19.97 8.67 24.72
N VAL A 193 20.34 8.96 25.94
CA VAL A 193 20.66 10.30 26.45
C VAL A 193 22.17 10.46 26.58
N THR A 194 22.84 9.41 27.10
CA THR A 194 24.28 9.41 27.30
C THR A 194 25.04 9.30 26.00
N GLY A 195 25.80 10.32 25.63
CA GLY A 195 26.55 10.33 24.35
C GLY A 195 25.70 10.46 23.07
N CYS A 196 24.42 10.78 23.20
CA CYS A 196 23.48 10.94 22.08
C CYS A 196 23.01 12.39 22.03
N ASP A 197 23.67 13.22 21.21
CA ASP A 197 23.34 14.65 21.10
C ASP A 197 21.93 14.89 20.56
N PRO A 198 21.22 15.92 21.02
CA PRO A 198 19.97 16.36 20.42
C PRO A 198 20.18 16.86 18.99
N VAL A 199 19.41 16.34 18.05
CA VAL A 199 19.45 16.72 16.63
C VAL A 199 18.16 17.40 16.17
N SER A 200 17.06 17.26 16.93
CA SER A 200 15.75 17.88 16.69
C SER A 200 14.90 17.82 17.95
N LYS A 201 13.62 18.26 17.84
CA LYS A 201 12.61 18.16 18.90
C LYS A 201 11.28 17.69 18.34
N VAL A 202 10.47 17.10 19.20
CA VAL A 202 9.02 16.88 19.01
C VAL A 202 8.25 17.76 19.99
N TYR A 203 7.03 18.19 19.59
CA TYR A 203 6.21 19.11 20.37
C TYR A 203 4.85 18.50 20.69
N PRO A 204 4.23 18.87 21.84
CA PRO A 204 2.95 18.31 22.26
C PRO A 204 1.85 18.52 21.23
N GLY A 205 1.10 17.45 20.93
CA GLY A 205 0.00 17.44 19.97
C GLY A 205 0.40 17.30 18.50
N GLU A 206 1.68 17.52 18.17
CA GLU A 206 2.16 17.35 16.80
C GLU A 206 2.39 15.87 16.46
N THR A 207 2.24 15.57 15.16
CA THR A 207 2.41 14.22 14.61
C THR A 207 3.63 14.18 13.71
N TYR A 208 4.46 13.15 13.88
CA TYR A 208 5.72 12.97 13.18
C TYR A 208 5.76 11.63 12.49
N PRO A 209 6.36 11.58 11.30
CA PRO A 209 6.67 10.31 10.64
C PRO A 209 7.62 9.48 11.49
N ALA A 210 7.40 8.16 11.53
CA ALA A 210 8.22 7.20 12.26
C ALA A 210 8.55 6.00 11.37
N ASN A 211 9.82 5.53 11.46
CA ASN A 211 10.28 4.40 10.66
C ASN A 211 10.13 3.08 11.42
N CYS A 212 10.67 3.02 12.64
CA CYS A 212 10.79 1.81 13.45
C CYS A 212 11.07 2.19 14.90
N TRP A 213 10.99 1.22 15.82
CA TRP A 213 11.44 1.37 17.21
C TRP A 213 12.61 0.44 17.50
N LYS A 214 13.41 0.75 18.51
CA LYS A 214 14.45 -0.13 19.03
C LYS A 214 14.62 0.04 20.55
N THR A 215 15.18 -0.97 21.16
CA THR A 215 15.62 -0.88 22.56
C THR A 215 16.88 -0.03 22.66
N GLY A 216 16.91 0.88 23.60
CA GLY A 216 18.04 1.76 23.87
C GLY A 216 18.24 2.02 25.36
N GLU A 217 18.77 3.20 25.68
CA GLU A 217 18.94 3.60 27.07
C GLU A 217 17.59 3.70 27.78
N ARG A 218 17.49 3.10 28.97
CA ARG A 218 16.31 3.20 29.84
C ARG A 218 16.27 4.57 30.49
N ILE A 219 15.19 5.28 30.27
CA ILE A 219 14.97 6.59 30.89
C ILE A 219 13.69 6.61 31.71
N SER A 220 13.70 7.45 32.74
CA SER A 220 12.53 7.74 33.57
C SER A 220 12.26 9.25 33.52
N ALA A 221 11.07 9.65 33.10
CA ALA A 221 10.64 11.04 33.07
C ALA A 221 9.11 11.09 33.17
N GLU A 222 8.55 12.17 33.70
CA GLU A 222 7.10 12.42 33.80
C GLU A 222 6.32 11.29 34.49
N GLY A 223 6.97 10.54 35.41
CA GLY A 223 6.35 9.39 36.06
C GLY A 223 6.34 8.08 35.26
N TYR A 224 6.90 8.06 34.09
CA TYR A 224 7.02 6.89 33.23
C TYR A 224 8.46 6.39 33.12
N THR A 225 8.64 5.09 32.89
CA THR A 225 9.95 4.47 32.63
C THR A 225 9.86 3.59 31.40
N ASN A 226 10.78 3.77 30.45
CA ASN A 226 10.80 3.01 29.20
C ASN A 226 12.23 2.93 28.63
N ASP A 227 12.52 1.88 27.86
CA ASP A 227 13.77 1.68 27.14
C ASP A 227 13.55 1.62 25.61
N LYS A 228 12.34 1.93 25.13
CA LYS A 228 12.00 1.94 23.70
C LYS A 228 12.19 3.35 23.13
N TRP A 229 12.83 3.38 21.97
CA TRP A 229 13.13 4.58 21.21
C TRP A 229 12.59 4.46 19.80
N VAL A 230 11.87 5.49 19.36
CA VAL A 230 11.28 5.55 18.01
C VAL A 230 12.18 6.35 17.09
N GLN A 231 12.52 5.77 15.96
CA GLN A 231 13.30 6.41 14.91
C GLN A 231 12.40 7.29 14.04
N LEU A 232 12.76 8.56 13.92
CA LEU A 232 12.09 9.56 13.09
C LEU A 232 13.02 9.99 11.95
N PRO A 233 12.53 10.14 10.70
CA PRO A 233 13.27 10.80 9.64
C PRO A 233 13.40 12.29 9.95
N LEU A 234 14.58 12.87 9.71
CA LEU A 234 14.84 14.29 9.93
C LEU A 234 14.66 15.09 8.65
N ARG A 235 14.15 16.33 8.76
CA ARG A 235 13.95 17.24 7.61
C ARG A 235 15.25 17.56 6.86
N ALA A 236 16.36 17.59 7.57
CA ALA A 236 17.70 17.83 7.01
C ALA A 236 18.34 16.58 6.39
N GLY A 237 17.63 15.46 6.36
CA GLY A 237 18.15 14.15 5.97
C GLY A 237 18.72 13.36 7.16
N GLY A 238 18.80 12.02 7.02
CA GLY A 238 19.19 11.13 8.11
C GLY A 238 18.04 10.82 9.06
N VAL A 239 18.37 10.28 10.25
CA VAL A 239 17.38 9.84 11.25
C VAL A 239 17.78 10.32 12.64
N GLY A 240 16.78 10.44 13.52
CA GLY A 240 16.97 10.69 14.93
C GLY A 240 16.04 9.79 15.75
N TYR A 241 16.22 9.76 17.05
CA TYR A 241 15.50 8.89 17.98
C TYR A 241 14.84 9.71 19.09
N VAL A 242 13.56 9.46 19.34
CA VAL A 242 12.83 10.00 20.47
C VAL A 242 12.41 8.85 21.39
N SER A 243 12.49 9.05 22.70
CA SER A 243 11.99 8.04 23.62
C SER A 243 10.47 7.90 23.52
N ALA A 244 9.98 6.68 23.47
CA ALA A 244 8.56 6.38 23.37
C ALA A 244 7.75 6.86 24.60
N ILE A 245 8.37 7.16 25.72
CA ILE A 245 7.66 7.75 26.89
C ILE A 245 7.02 9.10 26.60
N TYR A 246 7.48 9.83 25.57
CA TYR A 246 6.91 11.13 25.15
C TYR A 246 5.90 11.02 24.03
N LEU A 247 5.58 9.79 23.58
CA LEU A 247 4.66 9.52 22.49
C LEU A 247 3.34 8.94 23.02
N LYS A 248 2.24 9.29 22.36
CA LYS A 248 0.94 8.67 22.65
C LYS A 248 0.93 7.23 22.14
N GLY A 249 0.26 6.33 22.88
CA GLY A 249 0.10 4.94 22.48
C GLY A 249 0.69 3.95 23.50
N ASP A 250 1.16 2.81 23.00
CA ASP A 250 1.81 1.77 23.79
C ASP A 250 3.27 2.13 24.16
N ASP A 251 4.00 1.17 24.72
CA ASP A 251 5.41 1.32 25.12
C ASP A 251 6.37 1.61 23.94
N LYS A 252 5.89 1.56 22.70
CA LYS A 252 6.62 1.81 21.44
C LYS A 252 6.02 2.97 20.65
N GLY A 253 5.06 3.73 21.23
CA GLY A 253 4.33 4.80 20.54
C GLY A 253 3.47 4.29 19.37
N ASN A 254 2.95 3.08 19.45
CA ASN A 254 2.21 2.36 18.41
C ASN A 254 3.02 2.08 17.13
N VAL A 255 4.34 2.06 17.21
CA VAL A 255 5.22 1.70 16.08
C VAL A 255 5.45 0.19 16.10
N GLY A 256 4.89 -0.50 15.11
CA GLY A 256 4.91 -1.97 15.06
C GLY A 256 6.27 -2.57 14.66
N THR A 257 7.08 -1.83 13.90
CA THR A 257 8.33 -2.35 13.31
C THR A 257 9.52 -2.11 14.25
N GLU A 258 10.30 -3.16 14.51
CA GLU A 258 11.60 -3.04 15.18
C GLU A 258 12.69 -2.69 14.16
N CYS A 259 13.60 -1.74 14.49
CA CYS A 259 14.72 -1.37 13.65
C CYS A 259 15.73 -2.54 13.56
N ARG A 260 16.14 -2.88 12.37
CA ARG A 260 17.19 -3.89 12.11
C ARG A 260 18.58 -3.31 12.36
#